data_ef953f0a01c613a24a2a0c5da3c257e8
#
_entry.id   ef953f0a01c613a24a2a0c5da3c257e8
#
_cell.length_a   1.000
_cell.length_b   1.000
_cell.length_c   1.000
_cell.angle_alpha   90.00
_cell.angle_beta   90.00
_cell.angle_gamma   90.00
#
_symmetry.space_group_name_H-M   'P 1'
#
loop_
_entity.id
_entity.type
_entity.pdbx_description
1 polymer ?
#
loop_
_entity_poly.entity_id
_entity_poly.type
_entity_poly.pdbx_seq_one_letter_code
_entity_poly.pdbx_strand_id
1 'polypeptide(L)'
;APNSSEQINEELIYSKKESKLDLIESGDNFLLYNIDQEYDLSPDLDDEIIKGEIAELIYQKGKFDYNRKLLEDIQNNKFNNSKFEELSNFNKKYMSISSINDDEVFEINSLKILYSLPINSFTLVNNTENEIYLVKITGSNNNEFNKSDNNYLEFVKSENTDNRKNILQTY
;
A
#
# COMPACT_ATOMS: atom_id res chain seq x y z
N ALA A 1 24.12 -12.93 13.92
CA ALA A 1 23.12 -11.92 13.63
C ALA A 1 23.25 -10.83 14.71
N PRO A 2 23.38 -9.55 14.38
CA PRO A 2 23.32 -8.49 15.37
C PRO A 2 21.99 -8.56 16.12
N ASN A 3 21.99 -8.28 17.41
CA ASN A 3 20.80 -8.27 18.22
C ASN A 3 19.81 -7.24 17.65
N SER A 4 18.55 -7.55 17.59
CA SER A 4 17.51 -6.66 17.04
C SER A 4 17.48 -5.26 17.70
N SER A 5 17.96 -5.13 18.94
CA SER A 5 18.12 -3.85 19.65
C SER A 5 19.28 -3.00 19.12
N GLU A 6 20.35 -3.60 18.61
CA GLU A 6 21.50 -2.86 18.03
C GLU A 6 21.12 -2.25 16.67
N GLN A 7 20.41 -2.99 15.82
CA GLN A 7 19.91 -2.48 14.54
C GLN A 7 18.95 -1.29 14.69
N ILE A 8 18.01 -1.37 15.65
CA ILE A 8 17.07 -0.27 15.91
C ILE A 8 17.80 0.99 16.36
N ASN A 9 18.86 0.86 17.17
CA ASN A 9 19.64 2.00 17.62
C ASN A 9 20.46 2.64 16.48
N GLU A 10 21.00 1.86 15.57
CA GLU A 10 21.71 2.36 14.38
C GLU A 10 20.77 3.15 13.47
N GLU A 11 19.59 2.63 13.13
CA GLU A 11 18.60 3.35 12.31
C GLU A 11 18.17 4.67 12.94
N LEU A 12 17.97 4.70 14.26
CA LEU A 12 17.61 5.92 15.00
C LEU A 12 18.72 6.97 14.96
N ILE A 13 20.00 6.55 15.10
CA ILE A 13 21.16 7.42 15.00
C ILE A 13 21.25 8.02 13.59
N TYR A 14 21.12 7.21 12.55
CA TYR A 14 21.17 7.66 11.16
C TYR A 14 20.00 8.57 10.77
N SER A 15 18.83 8.40 11.37
CA SER A 15 17.67 9.25 11.11
C SER A 15 17.82 10.68 11.65
N LYS A 16 18.69 10.90 12.65
CA LYS A 16 18.91 12.18 13.33
C LYS A 16 20.19 12.90 12.89
N LYS A 17 20.49 12.87 11.61
CA LYS A 17 21.76 13.39 11.00
C LYS A 17 22.15 14.84 11.36
N GLU A 18 21.23 15.65 11.87
CA GLU A 18 21.48 17.06 12.19
C GLU A 18 22.16 17.27 13.56
N SER A 19 22.13 16.29 14.43
CA SER A 19 22.67 16.40 15.79
C SER A 19 23.86 15.45 15.99
N LYS A 20 25.06 16.02 16.12
CA LYS A 20 26.28 15.23 16.38
C LYS A 20 26.31 14.57 17.76
N LEU A 21 25.59 15.12 18.73
CA LEU A 21 25.42 14.60 20.07
C LEU A 21 23.95 14.58 20.42
N ASP A 22 23.40 13.41 20.71
CA ASP A 22 21.97 13.31 21.09
C ASP A 22 21.76 12.12 22.04
N LEU A 23 20.56 12.09 22.64
CA LEU A 23 20.10 11.05 23.54
C LEU A 23 18.92 10.31 22.90
N ILE A 24 19.02 9.00 22.79
CA ILE A 24 17.95 8.15 22.29
C ILE A 24 17.37 7.33 23.46
N GLU A 25 16.05 7.32 23.56
CA GLU A 25 15.30 6.45 24.46
C GLU A 25 15.14 5.08 23.81
N SER A 26 15.59 4.02 24.47
CA SER A 26 15.51 2.64 24.00
C SER A 26 14.94 1.76 25.11
N GLY A 27 13.63 1.58 25.14
CA GLY A 27 12.90 0.91 26.22
C GLY A 27 13.07 1.65 27.55
N ASP A 28 13.56 0.96 28.59
CA ASP A 28 13.83 1.54 29.91
C ASP A 28 15.21 2.19 30.04
N ASN A 29 15.98 2.25 28.94
CA ASN A 29 17.34 2.77 28.93
C ASN A 29 17.47 4.00 28.03
N PHE A 30 18.49 4.82 28.33
CA PHE A 30 18.86 5.96 27.51
C PHE A 30 20.24 5.69 26.90
N LEU A 31 20.36 5.87 25.58
CA LEU A 31 21.60 5.78 24.83
C LEU A 31 22.09 7.19 24.50
N LEU A 32 23.19 7.61 25.11
CA LEU A 32 23.89 8.82 24.71
C LEU A 32 24.92 8.46 23.63
N TYR A 33 24.86 9.09 22.48
CA TYR A 33 25.80 8.88 21.40
C TYR A 33 26.45 10.19 20.94
N ASN A 34 27.64 10.09 20.39
CA ASN A 34 28.33 11.17 19.71
C ASN A 34 28.85 10.67 18.35
N ILE A 35 28.55 11.40 17.28
CA ILE A 35 29.05 11.10 15.94
C ILE A 35 30.34 11.88 15.73
N ASP A 36 31.47 11.20 15.84
CA ASP A 36 32.77 11.82 15.66
C ASP A 36 33.12 12.05 14.18
N GLN A 37 32.78 11.07 13.32
CA GLN A 37 33.04 11.12 11.89
C GLN A 37 31.96 10.32 11.12
N GLU A 38 31.60 10.81 9.95
CA GLU A 38 30.81 10.07 8.96
C GLU A 38 31.73 9.69 7.79
N TYR A 39 31.65 8.43 7.39
CA TYR A 39 32.33 7.93 6.21
C TYR A 39 31.28 7.50 5.20
N ASP A 40 31.34 8.08 4.00
CA ASP A 40 30.58 7.61 2.85
C ASP A 40 31.41 6.51 2.16
N LEU A 41 31.15 5.28 2.55
CA LEU A 41 31.82 4.12 1.96
C LEU A 41 30.99 3.62 0.79
N SER A 42 31.60 3.58 -0.39
CA SER A 42 31.00 2.86 -1.52
C SER A 42 30.83 1.39 -1.16
N PRO A 43 29.67 0.78 -1.47
CA PRO A 43 29.45 -0.63 -1.18
C PRO A 43 30.49 -1.51 -1.89
N ASP A 44 30.98 -2.51 -1.19
CA ASP A 44 31.87 -3.52 -1.78
C ASP A 44 31.06 -4.42 -2.71
N LEU A 45 31.23 -4.20 -4.02
CA LEU A 45 30.52 -4.98 -5.03
C LEU A 45 31.09 -6.41 -5.21
N ASP A 46 32.15 -6.76 -4.51
CA ASP A 46 32.64 -8.15 -4.49
C ASP A 46 32.01 -8.97 -3.36
N ASP A 47 31.37 -8.32 -2.39
CA ASP A 47 30.59 -8.98 -1.33
C ASP A 47 29.26 -9.52 -1.89
N GLU A 48 29.06 -10.82 -1.78
CA GLU A 48 27.86 -11.52 -2.27
C GLU A 48 26.58 -11.11 -1.54
N ILE A 49 26.65 -10.70 -0.28
CA ILE A 49 25.50 -10.21 0.49
C ILE A 49 25.05 -8.86 -0.08
N ILE A 50 26.01 -7.94 -0.25
CA ILE A 50 25.75 -6.61 -0.83
C ILE A 50 25.23 -6.73 -2.26
N LYS A 51 25.79 -7.63 -3.08
CA LYS A 51 25.25 -7.91 -4.42
C LYS A 51 23.80 -8.37 -4.36
N GLY A 52 23.47 -9.26 -3.43
CA GLY A 52 22.10 -9.75 -3.23
C GLY A 52 21.14 -8.62 -2.86
N GLU A 53 21.51 -7.77 -1.94
CA GLU A 53 20.70 -6.61 -1.53
C GLU A 53 20.48 -5.61 -2.69
N ILE A 54 21.54 -5.29 -3.42
CA ILE A 54 21.45 -4.40 -4.59
C ILE A 54 20.55 -5.02 -5.67
N ALA A 55 20.70 -6.32 -5.94
CA ALA A 55 19.86 -7.01 -6.92
C ALA A 55 18.39 -6.97 -6.53
N GLU A 56 18.07 -7.18 -5.25
CA GLU A 56 16.70 -7.08 -4.75
C GLU A 56 16.16 -5.64 -4.87
N LEU A 57 16.95 -4.62 -4.51
CA LEU A 57 16.55 -3.22 -4.66
C LEU A 57 16.28 -2.86 -6.13
N ILE A 58 17.12 -3.31 -7.06
CA ILE A 58 16.91 -3.12 -8.50
C ILE A 58 15.62 -3.82 -8.97
N TYR A 59 15.38 -5.03 -8.50
CA TYR A 59 14.17 -5.78 -8.82
C TYR A 59 12.91 -5.08 -8.30
N GLN A 60 12.90 -4.64 -7.05
CA GLN A 60 11.78 -3.90 -6.46
C GLN A 60 11.54 -2.56 -7.18
N LYS A 61 12.59 -1.84 -7.51
CA LYS A 61 12.49 -0.61 -8.31
C LYS A 61 11.90 -0.90 -9.69
N GLY A 62 12.34 -1.97 -10.35
CA GLY A 62 11.81 -2.40 -11.65
C GLY A 62 10.31 -2.71 -11.58
N LYS A 63 9.86 -3.42 -10.54
CA LYS A 63 8.43 -3.68 -10.29
C LYS A 63 7.64 -2.39 -10.08
N PHE A 64 8.17 -1.48 -9.27
CA PHE A 64 7.53 -0.20 -9.01
C PHE A 64 7.39 0.64 -10.29
N ASP A 65 8.46 0.78 -11.06
CA ASP A 65 8.46 1.55 -12.31
C ASP A 65 7.52 0.96 -13.35
N TYR A 66 7.46 -0.37 -13.45
CA TYR A 66 6.52 -1.08 -14.30
C TYR A 66 5.06 -0.80 -13.90
N ASN A 67 4.73 -0.95 -12.62
CA ASN A 67 3.38 -0.73 -12.11
C ASN A 67 2.95 0.73 -12.28
N ARG A 68 3.86 1.68 -12.03
CA ARG A 68 3.60 3.11 -12.26
C ARG A 68 3.27 3.38 -13.73
N LYS A 69 4.09 2.86 -14.65
CA LYS A 69 3.86 3.03 -16.09
C LYS A 69 2.54 2.40 -16.54
N LEU A 70 2.21 1.21 -15.99
CA LEU A 70 0.94 0.55 -16.28
C LEU A 70 -0.26 1.40 -15.81
N LEU A 71 -0.17 1.98 -14.62
CA LEU A 71 -1.20 2.87 -14.08
C LEU A 71 -1.33 4.15 -14.93
N GLU A 72 -0.22 4.74 -15.36
CA GLU A 72 -0.20 5.88 -16.29
C GLU A 72 -0.88 5.53 -17.63
N ASP A 73 -0.61 4.35 -18.18
CA ASP A 73 -1.26 3.88 -19.42
C ASP A 73 -2.77 3.69 -19.23
N ILE A 74 -3.21 3.19 -18.08
CA ILE A 74 -4.62 3.06 -17.73
C ILE A 74 -5.27 4.45 -17.65
N GLN A 75 -4.69 5.38 -16.92
CA GLN A 75 -5.20 6.75 -16.73
C GLN A 75 -5.29 7.54 -18.04
N ASN A 76 -4.34 7.32 -18.94
CA ASN A 76 -4.29 7.95 -20.25
C ASN A 76 -5.11 7.22 -21.33
N ASN A 77 -5.93 6.22 -20.97
CA ASN A 77 -6.73 5.40 -21.89
C ASN A 77 -5.88 4.67 -22.95
N LYS A 78 -4.61 4.42 -22.70
CA LYS A 78 -3.71 3.65 -23.57
C LYS A 78 -3.74 2.15 -23.27
N PHE A 79 -4.36 1.76 -22.16
CA PHE A 79 -4.55 0.38 -21.75
C PHE A 79 -5.93 -0.11 -22.19
N ASN A 80 -6.00 -1.32 -22.75
CA ASN A 80 -7.23 -1.88 -23.31
C ASN A 80 -7.34 -3.39 -23.03
N ASN A 81 -8.45 -4.00 -23.46
CA ASN A 81 -8.69 -5.43 -23.28
C ASN A 81 -7.61 -6.31 -23.89
N SER A 82 -7.06 -5.96 -25.05
CA SER A 82 -6.03 -6.78 -25.70
C SER A 82 -4.75 -6.83 -24.85
N LYS A 83 -4.34 -5.68 -24.29
CA LYS A 83 -3.21 -5.64 -23.35
C LYS A 83 -3.49 -6.38 -22.05
N PHE A 84 -4.74 -6.29 -21.54
CA PHE A 84 -5.16 -7.04 -20.35
C PHE A 84 -5.08 -8.54 -20.59
N GLU A 85 -5.55 -9.02 -21.74
CA GLU A 85 -5.48 -10.43 -22.14
C GLU A 85 -4.03 -10.91 -22.29
N GLU A 86 -3.18 -10.11 -22.93
CA GLU A 86 -1.76 -10.39 -23.10
C GLU A 86 -1.04 -10.53 -21.75
N LEU A 87 -1.23 -9.57 -20.84
CA LEU A 87 -0.58 -9.59 -19.52
C LEU A 87 -1.10 -10.71 -18.63
N SER A 88 -2.36 -11.07 -18.73
CA SER A 88 -2.96 -12.12 -17.91
C SER A 88 -2.44 -13.51 -18.22
N ASN A 89 -1.94 -13.73 -19.42
CA ASN A 89 -1.34 -14.99 -19.89
C ASN A 89 -2.06 -16.24 -19.35
N PHE A 90 -3.42 -16.27 -19.45
CA PHE A 90 -4.30 -17.34 -18.97
C PHE A 90 -4.45 -17.48 -17.43
N ASN A 91 -3.81 -16.65 -16.62
CA ASN A 91 -3.88 -16.67 -15.16
C ASN A 91 -4.99 -15.77 -14.59
N LYS A 92 -6.10 -15.61 -15.30
CA LYS A 92 -7.24 -14.84 -14.84
C LYS A 92 -8.03 -15.58 -13.77
N LYS A 93 -8.39 -14.86 -12.72
CA LYS A 93 -9.39 -15.30 -11.74
C LYS A 93 -10.60 -14.37 -11.81
N TYR A 94 -11.79 -14.94 -11.76
CA TYR A 94 -13.03 -14.17 -11.61
C TYR A 94 -13.47 -14.27 -10.16
N MET A 95 -13.80 -13.14 -9.57
CA MET A 95 -14.33 -13.10 -8.21
C MET A 95 -15.50 -12.13 -8.12
N SER A 96 -16.34 -12.36 -7.15
CA SER A 96 -17.44 -11.47 -6.79
C SER A 96 -17.12 -10.91 -5.40
N ILE A 97 -17.16 -9.58 -5.28
CA ILE A 97 -17.00 -8.88 -4.01
C ILE A 97 -18.40 -8.53 -3.53
N SER A 98 -18.77 -9.01 -2.34
CA SER A 98 -20.13 -8.90 -1.82
C SER A 98 -20.41 -7.52 -1.21
N SER A 99 -19.40 -6.82 -0.72
CA SER A 99 -19.51 -5.55 0.00
C SER A 99 -18.22 -4.76 -0.07
N ILE A 100 -18.31 -3.44 0.12
CA ILE A 100 -17.16 -2.55 0.30
C ILE A 100 -16.33 -2.85 1.56
N ASN A 101 -16.92 -3.61 2.50
CA ASN A 101 -16.29 -4.05 3.73
C ASN A 101 -15.85 -5.53 3.69
N ASP A 102 -15.88 -6.15 2.51
CA ASP A 102 -15.46 -7.54 2.28
C ASP A 102 -13.94 -7.58 2.05
N ASP A 103 -13.18 -7.50 3.14
CA ASP A 103 -11.72 -7.38 3.16
C ASP A 103 -10.99 -8.73 3.20
N GLU A 104 -11.66 -9.82 2.81
CA GLU A 104 -11.04 -11.15 2.78
C GLU A 104 -9.87 -11.23 1.78
N VAL A 105 -9.97 -10.57 0.64
CA VAL A 105 -8.98 -10.65 -0.44
C VAL A 105 -8.25 -9.32 -0.66
N PHE A 106 -8.98 -8.22 -0.67
CA PHE A 106 -8.42 -6.90 -0.92
C PHE A 106 -8.52 -6.00 0.30
N GLU A 107 -7.56 -5.12 0.45
CA GLU A 107 -7.62 -4.08 1.48
C GLU A 107 -8.83 -3.16 1.28
N ILE A 108 -9.37 -2.63 2.37
CA ILE A 108 -10.55 -1.73 2.36
C ILE A 108 -10.37 -0.54 1.41
N ASN A 109 -9.17 0.04 1.33
CA ASN A 109 -8.90 1.14 0.41
C ASN A 109 -8.94 0.69 -1.06
N SER A 110 -8.45 -0.51 -1.35
CA SER A 110 -8.56 -1.14 -2.67
C SER A 110 -10.02 -1.38 -3.05
N LEU A 111 -10.85 -1.88 -2.13
CA LEU A 111 -12.28 -2.07 -2.33
C LEU A 111 -13.00 -0.75 -2.65
N LYS A 112 -12.70 0.34 -1.92
CA LYS A 112 -13.27 1.66 -2.21
C LYS A 112 -12.93 2.13 -3.62
N ILE A 113 -11.71 1.87 -4.11
CA ILE A 113 -11.32 2.17 -5.49
C ILE A 113 -12.14 1.33 -6.45
N LEU A 114 -12.23 0.01 -6.25
CA LEU A 114 -12.98 -0.90 -7.13
C LEU A 114 -14.46 -0.50 -7.24
N TYR A 115 -15.11 -0.16 -6.13
CA TYR A 115 -16.51 0.28 -6.12
C TYR A 115 -16.74 1.67 -6.75
N SER A 116 -15.71 2.52 -6.84
CA SER A 116 -15.81 3.84 -7.46
C SER A 116 -15.66 3.80 -8.99
N LEU A 117 -15.15 2.70 -9.54
CA LEU A 117 -14.83 2.60 -10.95
C LEU A 117 -16.02 2.11 -11.80
N PRO A 118 -16.19 2.64 -13.01
CA PRO A 118 -17.22 2.16 -13.92
C PRO A 118 -16.91 0.76 -14.48
N ILE A 119 -17.94 0.09 -14.98
CA ILE A 119 -17.80 -1.21 -15.65
C ILE A 119 -16.87 -1.07 -16.86
N ASN A 120 -16.06 -2.09 -17.11
CA ASN A 120 -14.99 -2.15 -18.10
C ASN A 120 -13.76 -1.28 -17.81
N SER A 121 -13.63 -0.71 -16.63
CA SER A 121 -12.41 -0.04 -16.18
C SER A 121 -11.34 -1.03 -15.74
N PHE A 122 -10.10 -0.56 -15.78
CA PHE A 122 -8.93 -1.27 -15.27
C PHE A 122 -8.30 -0.46 -14.15
N THR A 123 -7.68 -1.13 -13.19
CA THR A 123 -6.89 -0.49 -12.13
C THR A 123 -5.91 -1.47 -11.53
N LEU A 124 -4.94 -0.93 -10.76
CA LEU A 124 -4.08 -1.70 -9.87
C LEU A 124 -4.58 -1.54 -8.44
N VAL A 125 -4.66 -2.65 -7.71
CA VAL A 125 -5.06 -2.68 -6.30
C VAL A 125 -4.18 -3.64 -5.51
N ASN A 126 -4.05 -3.39 -4.22
CA ASN A 126 -3.36 -4.28 -3.30
C ASN A 126 -4.35 -5.28 -2.69
N ASN A 127 -3.87 -6.52 -2.53
CA ASN A 127 -4.54 -7.48 -1.67
C ASN A 127 -4.10 -7.32 -0.20
N THR A 128 -4.64 -8.14 0.69
CA THR A 128 -4.31 -8.15 2.11
C THR A 128 -2.88 -8.63 2.41
N GLU A 129 -2.20 -9.24 1.44
CA GLU A 129 -0.82 -9.72 1.51
C GLU A 129 0.20 -8.75 0.88
N ASN A 130 -0.22 -7.51 0.57
CA ASN A 130 0.57 -6.48 -0.12
C ASN A 130 1.02 -6.85 -1.55
N GLU A 131 0.34 -7.80 -2.20
CA GLU A 131 0.55 -8.07 -3.61
C GLU A 131 -0.29 -7.14 -4.47
N ILE A 132 0.23 -6.75 -5.64
CA ILE A 132 -0.45 -5.85 -6.58
C ILE A 132 -1.15 -6.66 -7.65
N TYR A 133 -2.44 -6.43 -7.79
CA TYR A 133 -3.30 -7.05 -8.80
C TYR A 133 -3.74 -6.04 -9.85
N LEU A 134 -3.63 -6.44 -11.11
CA LEU A 134 -4.29 -5.75 -12.21
C LEU A 134 -5.73 -6.26 -12.33
N VAL A 135 -6.69 -5.40 -12.07
CA VAL A 135 -8.10 -5.74 -12.01
C VAL A 135 -8.87 -5.08 -13.15
N LYS A 136 -9.83 -5.82 -13.71
CA LYS A 136 -10.85 -5.32 -14.63
C LYS A 136 -12.22 -5.45 -13.99
N ILE A 137 -12.99 -4.37 -13.95
CA ILE A 137 -14.40 -4.41 -13.51
C ILE A 137 -15.26 -4.96 -14.64
N THR A 138 -15.86 -6.13 -14.44
CA THR A 138 -16.68 -6.79 -15.48
C THR A 138 -18.16 -6.59 -15.31
N GLY A 139 -18.61 -6.29 -14.09
CA GLY A 139 -20.03 -6.07 -13.79
C GLY A 139 -20.22 -5.51 -12.40
N SER A 140 -21.42 -5.01 -12.16
CA SER A 140 -21.89 -4.53 -10.88
C SER A 140 -23.33 -4.98 -10.71
N ASN A 141 -23.62 -5.63 -9.60
CA ASN A 141 -25.00 -5.96 -9.22
C ASN A 141 -25.47 -4.92 -8.20
N ASN A 142 -26.44 -4.12 -8.61
CA ASN A 142 -27.14 -3.26 -7.66
C ASN A 142 -28.25 -4.08 -7.01
N ASN A 143 -28.06 -4.47 -5.77
CA ASN A 143 -29.19 -4.97 -4.98
C ASN A 143 -30.14 -3.80 -4.71
N GLU A 144 -31.44 -3.98 -5.03
CA GLU A 144 -32.44 -3.00 -4.63
C GLU A 144 -32.44 -2.86 -3.10
N PHE A 145 -32.10 -1.67 -2.61
CA PHE A 145 -32.12 -1.38 -1.19
C PHE A 145 -33.56 -1.46 -0.67
N ASN A 146 -33.84 -2.46 0.14
CA ASN A 146 -35.04 -2.44 0.94
C ASN A 146 -34.84 -1.48 2.11
N LYS A 147 -35.56 -0.35 2.10
CA LYS A 147 -35.48 0.68 3.17
C LYS A 147 -35.86 0.16 4.56
N SER A 148 -36.46 -1.04 4.63
CA SER A 148 -36.81 -1.73 5.86
C SER A 148 -35.69 -2.67 6.35
N ASP A 149 -34.60 -2.82 5.61
CA ASP A 149 -33.47 -3.65 6.00
C ASP A 149 -32.73 -3.01 7.19
N ASN A 150 -32.45 -3.79 8.22
CA ASN A 150 -31.72 -3.34 9.39
C ASN A 150 -30.34 -2.79 9.02
N ASN A 151 -29.67 -3.39 8.04
CA ASN A 151 -28.36 -2.92 7.54
C ASN A 151 -28.46 -1.51 6.92
N TYR A 152 -29.56 -1.22 6.18
CA TYR A 152 -29.81 0.13 5.65
C TYR A 152 -30.06 1.14 6.77
N LEU A 153 -30.82 0.77 7.79
CA LEU A 153 -31.11 1.63 8.93
C LEU A 153 -29.86 1.91 9.77
N GLU A 154 -28.97 0.93 9.94
CA GLU A 154 -27.69 1.08 10.61
C GLU A 154 -26.74 1.99 9.82
N PHE A 155 -26.65 1.79 8.50
CA PHE A 155 -25.87 2.65 7.61
C PHE A 155 -26.35 4.12 7.70
N VAL A 156 -27.64 4.38 7.59
CA VAL A 156 -28.19 5.73 7.70
C VAL A 156 -27.92 6.36 9.06
N LYS A 157 -27.96 5.56 10.15
CA LYS A 157 -27.61 6.04 11.49
C LYS A 157 -26.12 6.39 11.61
N SER A 158 -25.22 5.57 11.06
CA SER A 158 -23.78 5.83 11.10
C SER A 158 -23.43 7.09 10.31
N GLU A 159 -23.93 7.24 9.09
CA GLU A 159 -23.73 8.41 8.24
C GLU A 159 -24.24 9.70 8.92
N ASN A 160 -25.43 9.66 9.52
CA ASN A 160 -25.96 10.80 10.26
C ASN A 160 -25.11 11.16 11.48
N THR A 161 -24.51 10.16 12.16
CA THR A 161 -23.65 10.38 13.31
C THR A 161 -22.32 11.01 12.89
N ASP A 162 -21.74 10.54 11.80
CA ASP A 162 -20.47 11.03 11.28
C ASP A 162 -20.61 12.44 10.69
N ASN A 163 -21.71 12.71 9.99
CA ASN A 163 -22.03 14.06 9.54
C ASN A 163 -22.21 15.04 10.71
N ARG A 164 -22.86 14.62 11.80
CA ARG A 164 -22.98 15.46 13.02
C ARG A 164 -21.63 15.74 13.67
N LYS A 165 -20.75 14.72 13.77
CA LYS A 165 -19.39 14.91 14.31
C LYS A 165 -18.58 15.87 13.45
N ASN A 166 -18.63 15.73 12.13
CA ASN A 166 -17.93 16.61 11.19
C ASN A 166 -18.41 18.06 11.30
N ILE A 167 -19.71 18.29 11.44
CA ILE A 167 -20.28 19.63 11.65
C ILE A 167 -19.81 20.22 12.98
N LEU A 168 -19.79 19.44 14.07
CA LEU A 168 -19.35 19.90 15.38
C LEU A 168 -17.84 20.17 15.47
N GLN A 169 -17.03 19.55 14.61
CA GLN A 169 -15.58 19.80 14.54
C GLN A 169 -15.23 21.03 13.68
N THR A 170 -16.18 21.54 12.92
CA THR A 170 -15.96 22.67 11.99
C THR A 170 -16.36 24.01 12.63
N TYR A 171 -16.93 24.00 13.83
CA TYR A 171 -17.27 25.16 14.65
C TYR A 171 -16.46 25.16 15.94
#